data_64e2efd5273b29cb16c01456496806eb
#
_entry.id   64e2efd5273b29cb16c01456496806eb
#
_cell.length_a   1.000
_cell.length_b   1.000
_cell.length_c   1.000
_cell.angle_alpha   90.00
_cell.angle_beta   90.00
_cell.angle_gamma   90.00
#
_symmetry.space_group_name_H-M   'P 1'
#
loop_
_entity.id
_entity.type
_entity.pdbx_description
1 polymer ?
#
loop_
_entity_poly.entity_id
_entity_poly.type
_entity_poly.pdbx_seq_one_letter_code
_entity_poly.pdbx_strand_id
1 'polypeptide(L)'
;MLGTLLASCSSLQTISFDQLQAADVSFPDAVRKVAVINNMPVLKTKDNHEILSSELEGDGKVASEALAENIANVNYFDQVIICDSVFRAQDKVPRVNVILTNEEVRKLSEDLGVDMILSFDRIHIQTKPGVLFYPDFPMPIDAVDGIISPIVRVYIPNRDKPLFVVAKQDTISWEIEPALSDRKIVKEASEYAASIPVEHLLPHWDEVARFYYDGGNIEMRDAGVYLRENNWDEAYSQWKIAYEKRKGQQKMKAAFNIALYYEIKDNVEQAKEWLGKAKKLVKSGSRDEQLIAFYSLE
;
A
#
# COMPACT_ATOMS: atom_id res chain seq x y z
N MET A 1 36.80 -42.10 9.56
CA MET A 1 36.89 -40.71 9.07
C MET A 1 35.53 -40.09 9.18
N LEU A 2 35.33 -39.27 10.21
CA LEU A 2 34.07 -38.59 10.46
C LEU A 2 34.13 -37.25 9.66
N GLY A 3 33.40 -37.20 8.54
CA GLY A 3 33.27 -35.97 7.77
C GLY A 3 32.36 -35.01 8.51
N THR A 4 32.91 -33.98 9.12
CA THR A 4 32.17 -32.82 9.63
C THR A 4 31.57 -32.06 8.45
N LEU A 5 30.26 -32.24 8.24
CA LEU A 5 29.45 -31.33 7.41
C LEU A 5 29.46 -29.95 8.07
N LEU A 6 30.34 -29.10 7.61
CA LEU A 6 30.25 -27.65 7.88
C LEU A 6 29.00 -27.11 7.19
N ALA A 7 27.88 -27.13 7.92
CA ALA A 7 26.72 -26.35 7.55
C ALA A 7 27.15 -24.86 7.52
N SER A 8 27.43 -24.35 6.35
CA SER A 8 27.59 -22.91 6.13
C SER A 8 26.23 -22.28 6.37
N CYS A 9 25.96 -21.86 7.60
CA CYS A 9 24.85 -20.97 7.88
C CYS A 9 25.11 -19.67 7.12
N SER A 10 24.52 -19.53 5.96
CA SER A 10 24.38 -18.22 5.35
C SER A 10 23.37 -17.47 6.20
N SER A 11 23.81 -16.59 7.08
CA SER A 11 22.92 -15.73 7.83
C SER A 11 22.31 -14.73 6.85
N LEU A 12 21.08 -15.01 6.47
CA LEU A 12 20.21 -14.08 5.76
C LEU A 12 19.42 -13.35 6.83
N GLN A 13 19.47 -12.04 6.82
CA GLN A 13 18.75 -11.17 7.74
C GLN A 13 17.78 -10.30 6.95
N THR A 14 16.78 -9.76 7.62
CA THR A 14 15.81 -8.82 7.04
C THR A 14 16.00 -7.45 7.68
N ILE A 15 15.85 -6.42 6.88
CA ILE A 15 15.79 -5.04 7.31
C ILE A 15 14.59 -4.38 6.66
N SER A 16 13.88 -3.54 7.41
CA SER A 16 12.79 -2.72 6.91
C SER A 16 13.20 -1.27 6.87
N PHE A 17 12.71 -0.55 5.88
CA PHE A 17 12.85 0.90 5.76
C PHE A 17 11.69 1.47 4.95
N ASP A 18 11.40 2.75 5.17
CA ASP A 18 10.37 3.46 4.43
C ASP A 18 10.87 3.81 3.02
N GLN A 19 10.06 3.52 2.01
CA GLN A 19 10.31 3.86 0.61
C GLN A 19 9.14 4.64 0.05
N LEU A 20 9.43 5.74 -0.66
CA LEU A 20 8.39 6.50 -1.35
C LEU A 20 7.93 5.75 -2.59
N GLN A 21 6.67 5.34 -2.59
CA GLN A 21 6.01 4.70 -3.73
C GLN A 21 5.34 5.76 -4.60
N ALA A 22 5.39 5.56 -5.92
CA ALA A 22 4.71 6.43 -6.87
C ALA A 22 3.22 6.11 -6.92
N ALA A 23 2.39 7.11 -7.17
CA ALA A 23 0.98 6.91 -7.46
C ALA A 23 0.77 6.17 -8.80
N ASP A 24 -0.36 5.46 -8.94
CA ASP A 24 -0.77 4.80 -10.19
C ASP A 24 -1.16 5.82 -11.29
N VAL A 25 -1.38 7.08 -10.91
CA VAL A 25 -1.80 8.15 -11.80
C VAL A 25 -0.98 9.43 -11.58
N SER A 26 -0.68 10.14 -12.65
CA SER A 26 -0.10 11.49 -12.58
C SER A 26 -1.14 12.53 -12.93
N PHE A 27 -1.25 13.55 -12.09
CA PHE A 27 -2.15 14.68 -12.33
C PHE A 27 -1.43 15.78 -13.10
N PRO A 28 -2.17 16.53 -13.97
CA PRO A 28 -1.63 17.74 -14.59
C PRO A 28 -1.20 18.77 -13.52
N ASP A 29 -0.11 19.48 -13.76
CA ASP A 29 0.42 20.51 -12.83
C ASP A 29 -0.57 21.64 -12.52
N ALA A 30 -1.57 21.83 -13.37
CA ALA A 30 -2.64 22.82 -13.18
C ALA A 30 -3.67 22.40 -12.13
N VAL A 31 -3.72 21.11 -11.73
CA VAL A 31 -4.65 20.62 -10.71
C VAL A 31 -4.11 20.97 -9.33
N ARG A 32 -4.73 21.96 -8.68
CA ARG A 32 -4.35 22.46 -7.36
C ARG A 32 -5.44 22.30 -6.33
N LYS A 33 -6.71 22.42 -6.75
CA LYS A 33 -7.88 22.36 -5.88
C LYS A 33 -8.73 21.16 -6.24
N VAL A 34 -9.04 20.35 -5.25
CA VAL A 34 -9.81 19.13 -5.44
C VAL A 34 -11.04 19.10 -4.55
N ALA A 35 -12.13 18.54 -5.04
CA ALA A 35 -13.30 18.26 -4.23
C ALA A 35 -13.51 16.77 -4.09
N VAL A 36 -13.88 16.32 -2.89
CA VAL A 36 -14.38 14.98 -2.62
C VAL A 36 -15.89 15.04 -2.48
N ILE A 37 -16.59 14.21 -3.24
CA ILE A 37 -18.05 14.15 -3.25
C ILE A 37 -18.57 12.77 -2.95
N ASN A 38 -19.69 12.70 -2.24
CA ASN A 38 -20.47 11.48 -2.08
C ASN A 38 -21.47 11.34 -3.22
N ASN A 39 -21.19 10.44 -4.17
CA ASN A 39 -22.06 10.11 -5.29
C ASN A 39 -22.85 8.80 -5.06
N MET A 40 -22.80 8.25 -3.85
CA MET A 40 -23.53 7.04 -3.47
C MET A 40 -25.01 7.36 -3.23
N PRO A 41 -25.91 6.41 -3.52
CA PRO A 41 -27.33 6.56 -3.17
C PRO A 41 -27.51 6.49 -1.66
N VAL A 42 -28.54 7.16 -1.17
CA VAL A 42 -28.98 6.97 0.22
C VAL A 42 -29.73 5.66 0.32
N LEU A 43 -29.08 4.66 0.88
CA LEU A 43 -29.70 3.36 1.16
C LEU A 43 -30.20 3.35 2.61
N LYS A 44 -31.44 2.87 2.82
CA LYS A 44 -31.95 2.65 4.17
C LYS A 44 -31.32 1.37 4.73
N THR A 45 -30.40 1.52 5.66
CA THR A 45 -29.84 0.38 6.41
C THR A 45 -30.99 -0.24 7.24
N LYS A 46 -31.24 -1.52 7.05
CA LYS A 46 -32.10 -2.26 7.96
C LYS A 46 -31.29 -2.54 9.22
N ASP A 47 -31.71 -2.01 10.35
CA ASP A 47 -31.11 -2.36 11.65
C ASP A 47 -31.40 -3.82 11.98
N ASN A 48 -30.61 -4.74 11.52
CA ASN A 48 -30.65 -6.13 11.92
C ASN A 48 -29.66 -6.35 13.05
N HIS A 49 -30.15 -6.44 14.29
CA HIS A 49 -29.30 -6.63 15.48
C HIS A 49 -28.86 -8.08 15.73
N GLU A 50 -29.34 -9.06 14.97
CA GLU A 50 -29.20 -10.46 15.40
C GLU A 50 -28.29 -11.32 14.46
N ILE A 51 -28.03 -10.91 13.24
CA ILE A 51 -27.21 -11.69 12.30
C ILE A 51 -26.37 -10.72 11.49
N LEU A 52 -25.07 -10.94 11.49
CA LEU A 52 -24.17 -10.20 10.61
C LEU A 52 -24.49 -10.53 9.15
N SER A 53 -24.84 -9.51 8.38
CA SER A 53 -25.17 -9.66 6.98
C SER A 53 -23.92 -10.00 6.18
N SER A 54 -24.02 -10.91 5.22
CA SER A 54 -22.89 -11.26 4.34
C SER A 54 -22.57 -10.21 3.29
N GLU A 55 -23.53 -9.31 3.02
CA GLU A 55 -23.42 -8.26 2.00
C GLU A 55 -23.96 -6.94 2.57
N LEU A 56 -23.12 -5.92 2.58
CA LEU A 56 -23.42 -4.59 3.07
C LEU A 56 -22.95 -3.54 2.06
N GLU A 57 -23.62 -2.40 2.05
CA GLU A 57 -23.13 -1.20 1.36
C GLU A 57 -22.62 -0.19 2.40
N GLY A 58 -21.51 0.46 2.11
CA GLY A 58 -20.89 1.41 3.02
C GLY A 58 -21.64 2.73 3.13
N ASP A 59 -21.18 3.56 4.06
CA ASP A 59 -21.66 4.92 4.28
C ASP A 59 -20.83 5.92 3.48
N GLY A 60 -21.41 6.43 2.38
CA GLY A 60 -20.72 7.34 1.49
C GLY A 60 -20.35 8.68 2.14
N LYS A 61 -21.10 9.13 3.17
CA LYS A 61 -20.77 10.35 3.91
C LYS A 61 -19.50 10.13 4.73
N VAL A 62 -19.47 9.10 5.54
CA VAL A 62 -18.29 8.73 6.36
C VAL A 62 -17.07 8.56 5.49
N ALA A 63 -17.19 7.83 4.38
CA ALA A 63 -16.08 7.58 3.46
C ALA A 63 -15.57 8.84 2.75
N SER A 64 -16.48 9.73 2.33
CA SER A 64 -16.06 10.97 1.64
C SER A 64 -15.36 11.94 2.59
N GLU A 65 -15.82 12.05 3.84
CA GLU A 65 -15.16 12.83 4.88
C GLU A 65 -13.77 12.27 5.17
N ALA A 66 -13.65 10.96 5.38
CA ALA A 66 -12.37 10.31 5.63
C ALA A 66 -11.41 10.41 4.43
N LEU A 67 -11.90 10.25 3.19
CA LEU A 67 -11.07 10.41 1.99
C LEU A 67 -10.51 11.82 1.86
N ALA A 68 -11.35 12.84 2.10
CA ALA A 68 -10.90 14.22 2.03
C ALA A 68 -9.84 14.53 3.10
N GLU A 69 -10.02 14.02 4.32
CA GLU A 69 -9.04 14.14 5.40
C GLU A 69 -7.72 13.44 5.04
N ASN A 70 -7.78 12.20 4.56
CA ASN A 70 -6.59 11.45 4.16
C ASN A 70 -5.80 12.16 3.06
N ILE A 71 -6.48 12.69 2.03
CA ILE A 71 -5.84 13.43 0.93
C ILE A 71 -5.25 14.75 1.44
N ALA A 72 -5.97 15.47 2.30
CA ALA A 72 -5.48 16.72 2.86
C ALA A 72 -4.22 16.53 3.71
N ASN A 73 -4.13 15.43 4.46
CA ASN A 73 -2.98 15.10 5.30
C ASN A 73 -1.69 14.84 4.49
N VAL A 74 -1.80 14.39 3.23
CA VAL A 74 -0.63 14.21 2.35
C VAL A 74 -0.04 15.55 1.88
N ASN A 75 -0.82 16.64 1.91
CA ASN A 75 -0.43 17.97 1.44
C ASN A 75 0.03 18.01 -0.05
N TYR A 76 -0.54 17.16 -0.87
CA TYR A 76 -0.23 17.12 -2.31
C TYR A 76 -0.94 18.21 -3.10
N PHE A 77 -2.18 18.54 -2.70
CA PHE A 77 -2.99 19.61 -3.32
C PHE A 77 -3.03 20.86 -2.43
N ASP A 78 -3.18 22.02 -3.04
CA ASP A 78 -3.24 23.30 -2.32
C ASP A 78 -4.53 23.41 -1.48
N GLN A 79 -5.62 22.78 -1.95
CA GLN A 79 -6.91 22.79 -1.27
C GLN A 79 -7.70 21.53 -1.54
N VAL A 80 -8.27 20.98 -0.46
CA VAL A 80 -9.22 19.85 -0.50
C VAL A 80 -10.55 20.32 0.06
N ILE A 81 -11.62 20.18 -0.70
CA ILE A 81 -12.98 20.58 -0.34
C ILE A 81 -13.85 19.34 -0.19
N ILE A 82 -14.64 19.28 0.87
CA ILE A 82 -15.66 18.26 1.06
C ILE A 82 -17.01 18.85 0.60
N CYS A 83 -17.70 18.13 -0.27
CA CYS A 83 -19.07 18.49 -0.62
C CYS A 83 -20.04 17.73 0.30
N ASP A 84 -20.58 18.41 1.29
CA ASP A 84 -21.55 17.83 2.26
C ASP A 84 -22.90 17.47 1.61
N SER A 85 -23.15 17.92 0.38
CA SER A 85 -24.40 17.62 -0.31
C SER A 85 -24.44 16.17 -0.75
N VAL A 86 -25.48 15.44 -0.36
CA VAL A 86 -25.75 14.10 -0.88
C VAL A 86 -26.26 14.25 -2.31
N PHE A 87 -25.37 14.12 -3.28
CA PHE A 87 -25.61 14.41 -4.68
C PHE A 87 -26.78 13.59 -5.27
N ARG A 88 -26.94 12.35 -4.82
CA ARG A 88 -28.01 11.42 -5.26
C ARG A 88 -29.23 11.36 -4.34
N ALA A 89 -29.37 12.28 -3.37
CA ALA A 89 -30.48 12.25 -2.41
C ALA A 89 -31.88 12.39 -3.05
N GLN A 90 -31.93 13.04 -4.22
CA GLN A 90 -33.19 13.30 -4.93
C GLN A 90 -33.50 12.28 -6.03
N ASP A 91 -32.62 11.27 -6.24
CA ASP A 91 -32.86 10.24 -7.24
C ASP A 91 -34.10 9.43 -6.88
N LYS A 92 -35.09 9.38 -7.79
CA LYS A 92 -36.35 8.63 -7.58
C LYS A 92 -36.14 7.14 -7.37
N VAL A 93 -35.10 6.59 -7.97
CA VAL A 93 -34.68 5.20 -7.83
C VAL A 93 -33.20 5.19 -7.44
N PRO A 94 -32.84 4.73 -6.24
CA PRO A 94 -31.46 4.61 -5.84
C PRO A 94 -30.70 3.69 -6.81
N ARG A 95 -29.62 4.20 -7.41
CA ARG A 95 -28.73 3.43 -8.28
C ARG A 95 -27.32 3.51 -7.75
N VAL A 96 -26.71 2.36 -7.60
CA VAL A 96 -25.31 2.26 -7.18
C VAL A 96 -24.36 2.44 -8.38
N ASN A 97 -23.16 2.95 -8.11
CA ASN A 97 -22.09 3.05 -9.09
C ASN A 97 -22.45 3.90 -10.33
N VAL A 98 -23.10 5.03 -10.14
CA VAL A 98 -23.50 5.94 -11.22
C VAL A 98 -22.32 6.81 -11.61
N ILE A 99 -21.98 6.82 -12.91
CA ILE A 99 -20.94 7.69 -13.46
C ILE A 99 -21.50 9.12 -13.60
N LEU A 100 -20.71 10.11 -13.19
CA LEU A 100 -21.06 11.52 -13.43
C LEU A 100 -21.02 11.84 -14.93
N THR A 101 -22.02 12.58 -15.38
CA THR A 101 -22.01 13.14 -16.73
C THR A 101 -21.05 14.34 -16.84
N ASN A 102 -20.61 14.67 -18.05
CA ASN A 102 -19.75 15.84 -18.27
C ASN A 102 -20.38 17.15 -17.77
N GLU A 103 -21.68 17.28 -17.89
CA GLU A 103 -22.41 18.45 -17.40
C GLU A 103 -22.41 18.52 -15.88
N GLU A 104 -22.62 17.39 -15.19
CA GLU A 104 -22.53 17.32 -13.74
C GLU A 104 -21.10 17.65 -13.26
N VAL A 105 -20.07 17.09 -13.90
CA VAL A 105 -18.65 17.36 -13.55
C VAL A 105 -18.35 18.86 -13.73
N ARG A 106 -18.71 19.44 -14.87
CA ARG A 106 -18.46 20.85 -15.14
C ARG A 106 -19.15 21.75 -14.13
N LYS A 107 -20.45 21.53 -13.90
CA LYS A 107 -21.24 22.31 -12.95
C LYS A 107 -20.67 22.21 -11.52
N LEU A 108 -20.37 20.99 -11.05
CA LEU A 108 -19.77 20.80 -9.72
C LEU A 108 -18.42 21.51 -9.61
N SER A 109 -17.58 21.43 -10.65
CA SER A 109 -16.28 22.09 -10.63
C SER A 109 -16.40 23.63 -10.61
N GLU A 110 -17.36 24.19 -11.36
CA GLU A 110 -17.65 25.63 -11.37
C GLU A 110 -18.24 26.08 -10.01
N ASP A 111 -19.22 25.37 -9.48
CA ASP A 111 -19.91 25.70 -8.22
C ASP A 111 -18.96 25.61 -7.01
N LEU A 112 -18.04 24.65 -7.00
CA LEU A 112 -17.07 24.44 -5.92
C LEU A 112 -15.73 25.16 -6.14
N GLY A 113 -15.50 25.67 -7.34
CA GLY A 113 -14.24 26.35 -7.70
C GLY A 113 -13.02 25.45 -7.67
N VAL A 114 -13.16 24.20 -8.15
CA VAL A 114 -12.12 23.16 -8.12
C VAL A 114 -11.69 22.72 -9.51
N ASP A 115 -10.46 22.19 -9.60
CA ASP A 115 -9.86 21.74 -10.83
C ASP A 115 -10.15 20.24 -11.08
N MET A 116 -10.47 19.49 -10.02
CA MET A 116 -10.67 18.05 -10.06
C MET A 116 -11.71 17.59 -9.03
N ILE A 117 -12.45 16.55 -9.36
CA ILE A 117 -13.42 15.90 -8.48
C ILE A 117 -13.03 14.46 -8.24
N LEU A 118 -13.01 14.06 -6.97
CA LEU A 118 -12.92 12.69 -6.51
C LEU A 118 -14.32 12.25 -6.07
N SER A 119 -14.89 11.31 -6.78
CA SER A 119 -16.27 10.84 -6.55
C SER A 119 -16.25 9.47 -5.89
N PHE A 120 -16.80 9.37 -4.68
CA PHE A 120 -17.09 8.08 -4.06
C PHE A 120 -18.40 7.54 -4.63
N ASP A 121 -18.32 6.49 -5.45
CA ASP A 121 -19.46 6.00 -6.22
C ASP A 121 -20.08 4.73 -5.64
N ARG A 122 -19.28 3.93 -4.92
CA ARG A 122 -19.73 2.72 -4.24
C ARG A 122 -18.75 2.28 -3.16
N ILE A 123 -19.24 1.63 -2.12
CA ILE A 123 -18.48 0.82 -1.17
C ILE A 123 -19.25 -0.47 -0.95
N HIS A 124 -18.75 -1.54 -1.53
CA HIS A 124 -19.30 -2.86 -1.30
C HIS A 124 -18.49 -3.58 -0.21
N ILE A 125 -19.18 -4.15 0.75
CA ILE A 125 -18.63 -4.85 1.91
C ILE A 125 -19.13 -6.27 1.92
N GLN A 126 -18.26 -7.24 1.73
CA GLN A 126 -18.59 -8.66 1.83
C GLN A 126 -17.99 -9.23 3.10
N THR A 127 -18.81 -9.71 4.02
CA THR A 127 -18.36 -10.31 5.27
C THR A 127 -18.36 -11.83 5.20
N LYS A 128 -17.39 -12.44 5.88
CA LYS A 128 -17.27 -13.90 6.03
C LYS A 128 -16.68 -14.25 7.40
N PRO A 129 -16.90 -15.45 7.93
CA PRO A 129 -16.19 -15.92 9.11
C PRO A 129 -14.68 -15.91 8.89
N GLY A 130 -13.94 -15.44 9.88
CA GLY A 130 -12.49 -15.35 9.89
C GLY A 130 -11.92 -15.76 11.25
N VAL A 131 -10.60 -15.70 11.38
CA VAL A 131 -9.89 -15.93 12.64
C VAL A 131 -8.72 -14.95 12.75
N LEU A 132 -8.50 -14.42 13.96
CA LEU A 132 -7.36 -13.57 14.29
C LEU A 132 -6.35 -14.35 15.11
N PHE A 133 -5.07 -14.11 14.82
CA PHE A 133 -3.94 -14.66 15.57
C PHE A 133 -3.16 -13.52 16.22
N TYR A 134 -3.04 -13.57 17.53
CA TYR A 134 -2.22 -12.62 18.27
C TYR A 134 -0.91 -13.31 18.71
N PRO A 135 0.25 -12.66 18.59
CA PRO A 135 1.56 -13.25 18.93
C PRO A 135 1.63 -13.78 20.37
N ASP A 136 0.95 -13.11 21.30
CA ASP A 136 0.96 -13.43 22.74
C ASP A 136 -0.19 -14.37 23.15
N PHE A 137 -1.05 -14.78 22.22
CA PHE A 137 -2.19 -15.63 22.49
C PHE A 137 -2.15 -16.89 21.63
N PRO A 138 -2.02 -18.11 22.24
CA PRO A 138 -1.71 -19.33 21.50
C PRO A 138 -2.89 -19.92 20.71
N MET A 139 -4.09 -19.38 20.87
CA MET A 139 -5.29 -19.87 20.21
C MET A 139 -5.87 -18.80 19.25
N PRO A 140 -6.42 -19.24 18.10
CA PRO A 140 -7.14 -18.31 17.23
C PRO A 140 -8.39 -17.77 17.93
N ILE A 141 -8.71 -16.51 17.65
CA ILE A 141 -9.92 -15.85 18.12
C ILE A 141 -10.88 -15.75 16.94
N ASP A 142 -12.14 -16.07 17.15
CA ASP A 142 -13.17 -15.97 16.12
C ASP A 142 -13.36 -14.50 15.69
N ALA A 143 -13.38 -14.29 14.39
CA ALA A 143 -13.45 -12.98 13.76
C ALA A 143 -14.47 -12.97 12.61
N VAL A 144 -14.78 -11.76 12.17
CA VAL A 144 -15.45 -11.48 10.89
C VAL A 144 -14.45 -10.76 9.99
N ASP A 145 -14.13 -11.37 8.85
CA ASP A 145 -13.38 -10.71 7.79
C ASP A 145 -14.34 -9.95 6.89
N GLY A 146 -14.04 -8.69 6.62
CA GLY A 146 -14.75 -7.89 5.62
C GLY A 146 -13.84 -7.58 4.43
N ILE A 147 -14.26 -8.01 3.25
CA ILE A 147 -13.65 -7.62 1.98
C ILE A 147 -14.30 -6.31 1.57
N ILE A 148 -13.52 -5.24 1.56
CA ILE A 148 -13.96 -3.87 1.28
C ILE A 148 -13.58 -3.52 -0.15
N SER A 149 -14.57 -3.17 -0.96
CA SER A 149 -14.40 -2.88 -2.39
C SER A 149 -14.93 -1.47 -2.72
N PRO A 150 -14.14 -0.41 -2.52
CA PRO A 150 -14.52 0.94 -2.92
C PRO A 150 -14.41 1.13 -4.42
N ILE A 151 -15.24 2.02 -4.95
CA ILE A 151 -15.11 2.58 -6.29
C ILE A 151 -15.02 4.09 -6.16
N VAL A 152 -13.84 4.62 -6.48
CA VAL A 152 -13.59 6.08 -6.53
C VAL A 152 -13.20 6.45 -7.95
N ARG A 153 -13.85 7.47 -8.50
CA ARG A 153 -13.54 8.01 -9.83
C ARG A 153 -12.98 9.41 -9.74
N VAL A 154 -11.98 9.65 -10.56
CA VAL A 154 -11.31 10.94 -10.69
C VAL A 154 -11.81 11.63 -11.95
N TYR A 155 -12.35 12.83 -11.81
CA TYR A 155 -12.85 13.64 -12.93
C TYR A 155 -12.11 14.96 -13.02
N ILE A 156 -11.76 15.32 -14.25
CA ILE A 156 -11.28 16.66 -14.60
C ILE A 156 -12.29 17.27 -15.56
N PRO A 157 -12.68 18.55 -15.39
CA PRO A 157 -13.58 19.23 -16.30
C PRO A 157 -13.14 19.11 -17.77
N ASN A 158 -14.11 19.07 -18.69
CA ASN A 158 -13.89 18.97 -20.13
C ASN A 158 -13.28 17.64 -20.63
N ARG A 159 -13.41 16.57 -19.87
CA ARG A 159 -13.10 15.20 -20.32
C ARG A 159 -14.37 14.37 -20.36
N ASP A 160 -14.51 13.57 -21.43
CA ASP A 160 -15.70 12.72 -21.64
C ASP A 160 -15.76 11.50 -20.72
N LYS A 161 -14.63 11.14 -20.11
CA LYS A 161 -14.50 9.97 -19.23
C LYS A 161 -13.70 10.34 -17.98
N PRO A 162 -13.88 9.61 -16.87
CA PRO A 162 -13.00 9.73 -15.72
C PRO A 162 -11.53 9.67 -16.15
N LEU A 163 -10.69 10.47 -15.54
CA LEU A 163 -9.24 10.41 -15.73
C LEU A 163 -8.68 9.09 -15.24
N PHE A 164 -9.17 8.65 -14.09
CA PHE A 164 -8.74 7.43 -13.42
C PHE A 164 -9.88 6.83 -12.60
N VAL A 165 -9.82 5.51 -12.37
CA VAL A 165 -10.78 4.79 -11.54
C VAL A 165 -10.01 3.88 -10.60
N VAL A 166 -10.19 4.08 -9.31
CA VAL A 166 -9.72 3.13 -8.30
C VAL A 166 -10.87 2.19 -7.97
N ALA A 167 -10.67 0.91 -8.26
CA ALA A 167 -11.60 -0.18 -7.97
C ALA A 167 -10.78 -1.35 -7.38
N LYS A 168 -10.11 -1.07 -6.29
CA LYS A 168 -9.27 -2.03 -5.55
C LYS A 168 -10.04 -2.54 -4.34
N GLN A 169 -9.63 -3.68 -3.85
CA GLN A 169 -10.22 -4.26 -2.64
C GLN A 169 -9.15 -4.60 -1.64
N ASP A 170 -9.53 -4.54 -0.39
CA ASP A 170 -8.69 -4.97 0.72
C ASP A 170 -9.55 -5.59 1.82
N THR A 171 -8.91 -6.19 2.83
CA THR A 171 -9.58 -6.94 3.88
C THR A 171 -9.25 -6.36 5.25
N ILE A 172 -10.30 -6.13 6.05
CA ILE A 172 -10.19 -5.76 7.46
C ILE A 172 -10.93 -6.81 8.29
N SER A 173 -10.42 -7.11 9.48
CA SER A 173 -11.01 -8.14 10.36
C SER A 173 -11.46 -7.54 11.68
N TRP A 174 -12.60 -7.98 12.17
CA TRP A 174 -13.16 -7.62 13.47
C TRP A 174 -13.24 -8.84 14.37
N GLU A 175 -12.76 -8.71 15.60
CA GLU A 175 -13.02 -9.71 16.63
C GLU A 175 -14.51 -9.78 16.93
N ILE A 176 -15.05 -11.00 17.11
CA ILE A 176 -16.44 -11.20 17.47
C ILE A 176 -16.64 -10.85 18.94
N GLU A 177 -17.28 -9.72 19.18
CA GLU A 177 -17.63 -9.21 20.50
C GLU A 177 -19.13 -8.86 20.55
N PRO A 178 -19.76 -8.79 21.75
CA PRO A 178 -21.19 -8.47 21.86
C PRO A 178 -21.61 -7.13 21.26
N ALA A 179 -20.68 -6.19 21.11
CA ALA A 179 -20.93 -4.88 20.49
C ALA A 179 -20.77 -4.87 18.97
N LEU A 180 -20.29 -5.95 18.34
CA LEU A 180 -20.15 -6.03 16.90
C LEU A 180 -21.53 -6.08 16.24
N SER A 181 -21.75 -5.19 15.28
CA SER A 181 -23.03 -5.06 14.56
C SER A 181 -22.78 -4.62 13.13
N ASP A 182 -23.72 -4.83 12.24
CA ASP A 182 -23.66 -4.33 10.85
C ASP A 182 -23.37 -2.83 10.81
N ARG A 183 -23.96 -2.05 11.71
CA ARG A 183 -23.73 -0.60 11.79
C ARG A 183 -22.27 -0.25 12.13
N LYS A 184 -21.65 -0.98 13.08
CA LYS A 184 -20.23 -0.79 13.42
C LYS A 184 -19.35 -1.17 12.25
N ILE A 185 -19.60 -2.32 11.63
CA ILE A 185 -18.88 -2.79 10.43
C ILE A 185 -19.00 -1.78 9.30
N VAL A 186 -20.20 -1.30 8.96
CA VAL A 186 -20.41 -0.32 7.89
C VAL A 186 -19.63 0.97 8.15
N LYS A 187 -19.67 1.48 9.38
CA LYS A 187 -18.93 2.70 9.74
C LYS A 187 -17.42 2.51 9.55
N GLU A 188 -16.84 1.52 10.23
CA GLU A 188 -15.39 1.29 10.23
C GLU A 188 -14.87 0.86 8.86
N ALA A 189 -15.65 0.03 8.14
CA ALA A 189 -15.33 -0.33 6.75
C ALA A 189 -15.38 0.87 5.80
N SER A 190 -16.27 1.85 6.04
CA SER A 190 -16.34 3.06 5.23
C SER A 190 -15.19 4.01 5.49
N GLU A 191 -14.76 4.13 6.75
CA GLU A 191 -13.55 4.85 7.11
C GLU A 191 -12.32 4.20 6.47
N TYR A 192 -12.21 2.87 6.55
CA TYR A 192 -11.13 2.11 5.93
C TYR A 192 -11.15 2.17 4.40
N ALA A 193 -12.33 2.11 3.77
CA ALA A 193 -12.51 2.23 2.32
C ALA A 193 -11.92 3.53 1.75
N ALA A 194 -11.79 4.57 2.58
CA ALA A 194 -11.22 5.85 2.20
C ALA A 194 -9.68 5.85 2.14
N SER A 195 -8.99 4.92 2.80
CA SER A 195 -7.53 4.80 2.73
C SER A 195 -7.07 4.14 1.43
N ILE A 196 -7.81 3.14 0.96
CA ILE A 196 -7.46 2.35 -0.24
C ILE A 196 -7.19 3.22 -1.48
N PRO A 197 -8.04 4.21 -1.85
CA PRO A 197 -7.78 5.05 -3.01
C PRO A 197 -6.54 5.95 -2.87
N VAL A 198 -6.17 6.34 -1.66
CA VAL A 198 -5.08 7.32 -1.44
C VAL A 198 -3.76 6.80 -1.95
N GLU A 199 -3.42 5.54 -1.66
CA GLU A 199 -2.18 4.89 -2.10
C GLU A 199 -2.07 4.77 -3.62
N HIS A 200 -3.22 4.68 -4.32
CA HIS A 200 -3.26 4.64 -5.78
C HIS A 200 -3.27 6.03 -6.43
N LEU A 201 -3.74 7.03 -5.71
CA LEU A 201 -3.90 8.39 -6.22
C LEU A 201 -2.68 9.27 -5.91
N LEU A 202 -2.01 9.07 -4.79
CA LEU A 202 -0.95 9.95 -4.31
C LEU A 202 0.33 9.17 -3.99
N PRO A 203 1.51 9.79 -4.17
CA PRO A 203 2.74 9.21 -3.64
C PRO A 203 2.62 8.99 -2.13
N HIS A 204 3.06 7.82 -1.67
CA HIS A 204 2.94 7.43 -0.26
C HIS A 204 4.20 6.70 0.21
N TRP A 205 4.43 6.71 1.52
CA TRP A 205 5.54 5.99 2.12
C TRP A 205 5.08 4.60 2.55
N ASP A 206 5.78 3.58 2.07
CA ASP A 206 5.58 2.19 2.46
C ASP A 206 6.78 1.64 3.19
N GLU A 207 6.54 0.86 4.23
CA GLU A 207 7.59 0.06 4.84
C GLU A 207 7.88 -1.15 3.96
N VAL A 208 9.06 -1.15 3.35
CA VAL A 208 9.54 -2.25 2.53
C VAL A 208 10.54 -3.10 3.30
N ALA A 209 10.33 -4.42 3.29
CA ALA A 209 11.27 -5.35 3.87
C ALA A 209 12.24 -5.85 2.80
N ARG A 210 13.53 -5.79 3.09
CA ARG A 210 14.60 -6.31 2.24
C ARG A 210 15.46 -7.28 3.03
N PHE A 211 16.00 -8.27 2.35
CA PHE A 211 16.99 -9.15 2.97
C PHE A 211 18.41 -8.69 2.62
N TYR A 212 19.35 -9.01 3.52
CA TYR A 212 20.77 -8.82 3.30
C TYR A 212 21.56 -10.01 3.85
N TYR A 213 22.78 -10.17 3.37
CA TYR A 213 23.67 -11.20 3.84
C TYR A 213 24.53 -10.68 4.99
N ASP A 214 24.40 -11.35 6.16
CA ASP A 214 25.16 -11.03 7.38
C ASP A 214 26.04 -12.20 7.77
N GLY A 215 27.09 -12.51 7.01
CA GLY A 215 27.97 -13.58 7.40
C GLY A 215 28.84 -14.14 6.28
N GLY A 216 29.62 -15.16 6.67
CA GLY A 216 30.56 -15.84 5.79
C GLY A 216 31.99 -15.32 5.88
N ASN A 217 32.19 -14.04 6.20
CA ASN A 217 33.53 -13.46 6.45
C ASN A 217 33.41 -12.30 7.45
N ILE A 218 34.57 -11.78 7.89
CA ILE A 218 34.62 -10.76 8.93
C ILE A 218 33.97 -9.45 8.46
N GLU A 219 34.27 -9.04 7.24
CA GLU A 219 33.75 -7.78 6.67
C GLU A 219 32.22 -7.78 6.58
N MET A 220 31.61 -8.92 6.21
CA MET A 220 30.15 -9.03 6.15
C MET A 220 29.50 -8.99 7.54
N ARG A 221 30.15 -9.60 8.55
CA ARG A 221 29.65 -9.53 9.94
C ARG A 221 29.77 -8.13 10.54
N ASP A 222 30.90 -7.47 10.30
CA ASP A 222 31.11 -6.09 10.75
C ASP A 222 30.10 -5.13 10.09
N ALA A 223 29.83 -5.32 8.81
CA ALA A 223 28.77 -4.58 8.12
C ALA A 223 27.39 -4.81 8.75
N GLY A 224 27.05 -6.06 9.16
CA GLY A 224 25.81 -6.34 9.85
C GLY A 224 25.71 -5.66 11.22
N VAL A 225 26.82 -5.44 11.93
CA VAL A 225 26.84 -4.63 13.16
C VAL A 225 26.50 -3.17 12.84
N TYR A 226 27.17 -2.58 11.86
CA TYR A 226 26.90 -1.20 11.43
C TYR A 226 25.46 -0.98 10.97
N LEU A 227 24.85 -1.95 10.28
CA LEU A 227 23.44 -1.86 9.90
C LEU A 227 22.49 -1.81 11.11
N ARG A 228 22.74 -2.62 12.14
CA ARG A 228 21.93 -2.57 13.38
C ARG A 228 22.06 -1.23 14.11
N GLU A 229 23.15 -0.51 13.88
CA GLU A 229 23.39 0.85 14.38
C GLU A 229 22.91 1.94 13.42
N ASN A 230 22.17 1.55 12.34
CA ASN A 230 21.73 2.44 11.26
C ASN A 230 22.87 3.20 10.55
N ASN A 231 24.09 2.64 10.58
CA ASN A 231 25.27 3.23 9.97
C ASN A 231 25.55 2.59 8.59
N TRP A 232 24.77 3.01 7.62
CA TRP A 232 24.80 2.47 6.26
C TRP A 232 26.10 2.71 5.51
N ASP A 233 26.75 3.83 5.75
CA ASP A 233 27.97 4.22 5.01
C ASP A 233 29.16 3.36 5.46
N GLU A 234 29.27 3.03 6.73
CA GLU A 234 30.27 2.10 7.22
C GLU A 234 29.97 0.65 6.79
N ALA A 235 28.70 0.24 6.81
CA ALA A 235 28.30 -1.06 6.28
C ALA A 235 28.69 -1.21 4.79
N TYR A 236 28.40 -0.19 3.99
CA TYR A 236 28.82 -0.13 2.58
C TYR A 236 30.34 -0.27 2.42
N SER A 237 31.10 0.45 3.24
CA SER A 237 32.58 0.39 3.21
C SER A 237 33.08 -1.04 3.45
N GLN A 238 32.51 -1.76 4.41
CA GLN A 238 32.84 -3.16 4.68
C GLN A 238 32.44 -4.09 3.51
N TRP A 239 31.27 -3.89 2.91
CA TRP A 239 30.84 -4.65 1.74
C TRP A 239 31.75 -4.41 0.52
N LYS A 240 32.23 -3.19 0.32
CA LYS A 240 33.21 -2.87 -0.74
C LYS A 240 34.51 -3.65 -0.50
N ILE A 241 35.03 -3.67 0.72
CA ILE A 241 36.22 -4.44 1.08
C ILE A 241 35.99 -5.93 0.83
N ALA A 242 34.84 -6.47 1.23
CA ALA A 242 34.48 -7.86 0.99
C ALA A 242 34.40 -8.17 -0.52
N TYR A 243 33.81 -7.29 -1.32
CA TYR A 243 33.71 -7.45 -2.76
C TYR A 243 35.08 -7.50 -3.45
N GLU A 244 36.02 -6.69 -2.99
CA GLU A 244 37.39 -6.64 -3.54
C GLU A 244 38.23 -7.85 -3.13
N LYS A 245 38.17 -8.23 -1.86
CA LYS A 245 39.02 -9.31 -1.30
C LYS A 245 38.49 -10.71 -1.56
N ARG A 246 37.17 -10.91 -1.69
CA ARG A 246 36.55 -12.23 -1.75
C ARG A 246 36.26 -12.67 -3.19
N LYS A 247 35.96 -13.97 -3.37
CA LYS A 247 35.63 -14.58 -4.67
C LYS A 247 34.34 -15.40 -4.57
N GLY A 248 33.76 -15.75 -5.72
CA GLY A 248 32.61 -16.63 -5.82
C GLY A 248 31.40 -16.09 -5.03
N GLN A 249 30.76 -16.96 -4.26
CA GLN A 249 29.55 -16.63 -3.51
C GLN A 249 29.73 -15.50 -2.48
N GLN A 250 30.91 -15.40 -1.85
CA GLN A 250 31.16 -14.31 -0.91
C GLN A 250 31.24 -12.94 -1.61
N LYS A 251 31.80 -12.91 -2.81
CA LYS A 251 31.81 -11.72 -3.65
C LYS A 251 30.40 -11.36 -4.13
N MET A 252 29.60 -12.35 -4.51
CA MET A 252 28.22 -12.20 -4.91
C MET A 252 27.38 -11.56 -3.79
N LYS A 253 27.48 -12.09 -2.55
CA LYS A 253 26.76 -11.57 -1.39
C LYS A 253 27.11 -10.11 -1.09
N ALA A 254 28.39 -9.76 -1.18
CA ALA A 254 28.81 -8.38 -1.01
C ALA A 254 28.24 -7.46 -2.12
N ALA A 255 28.25 -7.91 -3.38
CA ALA A 255 27.67 -7.16 -4.48
C ALA A 255 26.15 -6.93 -4.30
N PHE A 256 25.43 -7.94 -3.80
CA PHE A 256 24.01 -7.84 -3.51
C PHE A 256 23.73 -6.80 -2.40
N ASN A 257 24.45 -6.87 -1.29
CA ASN A 257 24.29 -5.88 -0.20
C ASN A 257 24.66 -4.46 -0.63
N ILE A 258 25.61 -4.30 -1.55
CA ILE A 258 25.94 -2.98 -2.13
C ILE A 258 24.77 -2.48 -3.00
N ALA A 259 24.08 -3.37 -3.71
CA ALA A 259 22.87 -2.97 -4.45
C ALA A 259 21.80 -2.42 -3.49
N LEU A 260 21.56 -3.08 -2.37
CA LEU A 260 20.65 -2.62 -1.32
C LEU A 260 21.05 -1.24 -0.76
N TYR A 261 22.34 -1.00 -0.53
CA TYR A 261 22.80 0.32 -0.09
C TYR A 261 22.41 1.43 -1.07
N TYR A 262 22.61 1.19 -2.38
CA TYR A 262 22.25 2.17 -3.38
C TYR A 262 20.74 2.35 -3.56
N GLU A 263 19.94 1.30 -3.34
CA GLU A 263 18.48 1.40 -3.29
C GLU A 263 18.03 2.36 -2.18
N ILE A 264 18.54 2.19 -0.97
CA ILE A 264 18.21 3.05 0.19
C ILE A 264 18.69 4.50 -0.01
N LYS A 265 19.76 4.70 -0.77
CA LYS A 265 20.23 6.05 -1.14
C LYS A 265 19.53 6.63 -2.36
N ASP A 266 18.41 6.02 -2.80
CA ASP A 266 17.63 6.42 -3.98
C ASP A 266 18.44 6.51 -5.28
N ASN A 267 19.49 5.68 -5.38
CA ASN A 267 20.33 5.60 -6.57
C ASN A 267 20.06 4.30 -7.34
N VAL A 268 18.91 4.27 -8.02
CA VAL A 268 18.40 3.10 -8.73
C VAL A 268 19.37 2.59 -9.80
N GLU A 269 20.05 3.48 -10.50
CA GLU A 269 21.02 3.11 -11.55
C GLU A 269 22.20 2.31 -10.97
N GLN A 270 22.79 2.79 -9.88
CA GLN A 270 23.87 2.06 -9.21
C GLN A 270 23.37 0.77 -8.56
N ALA A 271 22.16 0.78 -7.98
CA ALA A 271 21.55 -0.41 -7.43
C ALA A 271 21.37 -1.50 -8.50
N LYS A 272 20.84 -1.16 -9.69
CA LYS A 272 20.70 -2.06 -10.84
C LYS A 272 22.04 -2.59 -11.33
N GLU A 273 23.07 -1.73 -11.40
CA GLU A 273 24.43 -2.14 -11.80
C GLU A 273 24.99 -3.19 -10.84
N TRP A 274 24.92 -2.95 -9.53
CA TRP A 274 25.45 -3.86 -8.52
C TRP A 274 24.65 -5.16 -8.41
N LEU A 275 23.33 -5.11 -8.57
CA LEU A 275 22.49 -6.30 -8.67
C LEU A 275 22.86 -7.14 -9.90
N GLY A 276 23.17 -6.49 -11.03
CA GLY A 276 23.71 -7.14 -12.24
C GLY A 276 25.05 -7.85 -11.99
N LYS A 277 25.93 -7.27 -11.17
CA LYS A 277 27.19 -7.91 -10.74
C LYS A 277 26.91 -9.13 -9.87
N ALA A 278 25.97 -9.05 -8.94
CA ALA A 278 25.57 -10.17 -8.11
C ALA A 278 24.97 -11.32 -8.95
N LYS A 279 24.07 -11.02 -9.90
CA LYS A 279 23.48 -11.99 -10.83
C LYS A 279 24.53 -12.75 -11.68
N LYS A 280 25.63 -12.10 -12.07
CA LYS A 280 26.72 -12.74 -12.81
C LYS A 280 27.58 -13.67 -11.96
N LEU A 281 27.61 -13.49 -10.65
CA LEU A 281 28.44 -14.24 -9.71
C LEU A 281 27.70 -15.35 -8.99
N VAL A 282 26.36 -15.35 -9.03
CA VAL A 282 25.53 -16.33 -8.36
C VAL A 282 25.70 -17.71 -9.00
N LYS A 283 25.68 -18.75 -8.15
CA LYS A 283 25.75 -20.13 -8.64
C LYS A 283 24.37 -20.55 -9.15
N SER A 284 24.32 -21.01 -10.41
CA SER A 284 23.07 -21.51 -11.01
C SER A 284 22.49 -22.69 -10.23
N GLY A 285 21.16 -22.72 -10.08
CA GLY A 285 20.41 -23.71 -9.30
C GLY A 285 20.52 -23.55 -7.78
N SER A 286 21.13 -22.46 -7.31
CA SER A 286 21.24 -22.18 -5.87
C SER A 286 20.01 -21.43 -5.33
N ARG A 287 19.79 -21.53 -4.00
CA ARG A 287 18.80 -20.71 -3.30
C ARG A 287 19.06 -19.22 -3.49
N ASP A 288 20.32 -18.80 -3.52
CA ASP A 288 20.69 -17.40 -3.70
C ASP A 288 20.26 -16.88 -5.08
N GLU A 289 20.29 -17.72 -6.14
CA GLU A 289 19.77 -17.33 -7.47
C GLU A 289 18.28 -17.03 -7.43
N GLN A 290 17.50 -17.87 -6.75
CA GLN A 290 16.05 -17.66 -6.58
C GLN A 290 15.79 -16.36 -5.80
N LEU A 291 16.51 -16.13 -4.69
CA LEU A 291 16.37 -14.92 -3.89
C LEU A 291 16.69 -13.64 -4.70
N ILE A 292 17.78 -13.66 -5.47
CA ILE A 292 18.17 -12.52 -6.31
C ILE A 292 17.18 -12.31 -7.46
N ALA A 293 16.55 -13.39 -7.97
CA ALA A 293 15.55 -13.28 -9.02
C ALA A 293 14.24 -12.61 -8.53
N PHE A 294 13.88 -12.81 -7.26
CA PHE A 294 12.72 -12.14 -6.64
C PHE A 294 12.99 -10.68 -6.26
N TYR A 295 14.25 -10.26 -6.26
CA TYR A 295 14.60 -8.90 -5.94
C TYR A 295 14.34 -8.01 -7.16
N SER A 296 13.24 -7.27 -7.14
CA SER A 296 12.92 -6.25 -8.13
C SER A 296 13.30 -4.86 -7.60
N LEU A 297 13.97 -4.08 -8.43
CA LEU A 297 14.18 -2.65 -8.26
C LEU A 297 13.18 -1.98 -9.20
N GLU A 298 12.07 -1.50 -8.67
CA GLU A 298 11.07 -0.72 -9.41
C GLU A 298 11.48 0.74 -9.54
#